data_51abf26f335079c67b4320eb8c3223a6
#
_entry.id   51abf26f335079c67b4320eb8c3223a6
#
_cell.length_a   1.000
_cell.length_b   1.000
_cell.length_c   1.000
_cell.angle_alpha   90.00
_cell.angle_beta   90.00
_cell.angle_gamma   90.00
#
_symmetry.space_group_name_H-M   'P 1'
#
loop_
_entity.id
_entity.type
_entity.pdbx_description
1 polymer ?
#
loop_
_entity_poly.entity_id
_entity_poly.type
_entity_poly.pdbx_seq_one_letter_code
_entity_poly.pdbx_strand_id
1 'polypeptide(L)'
;MNILITGVHGFVGSNLVKYLSKENTIYGLDIVQPQKDGVKKTFSWDELEQPNAMPEIDAIIHLAGKAHDTRNKSAADVYFKVNTGLTQKIFDWYMASATAKKFVFFSTAKAAAECVPEILLEDVTPTPKGPYGESKIKAEEYILDALEKQGVSRKSMSSIVPGTDCPKNGKDVYIFRPCMIHGPGNKGNLNLLYGVVSKGIPWPLGAFENRRTFTSVENICFAVNGVLTQDVPSGIYNMGDDEALSTNELIEVICETLGKKAHIWRIPKGFMNGVAKVGGWLHLPLNPLRMQKLTENYVSSNAKIKKALGIKKFPVDARQGLKQTIACFAKQ
;
A
#
# COMPACT_ATOMS: atom_id res chain seq x y z
N MET A 1 7.40 15.55 -16.80
CA MET A 1 6.26 16.07 -16.03
C MET A 1 6.73 16.67 -14.72
N ASN A 2 5.99 17.64 -14.19
CA ASN A 2 6.12 18.13 -12.82
C ASN A 2 5.20 17.29 -11.92
N ILE A 3 5.76 16.48 -11.04
CA ILE A 3 5.00 15.56 -10.19
C ILE A 3 5.10 16.00 -8.73
N LEU A 4 3.96 16.18 -8.06
CA LEU A 4 3.89 16.43 -6.63
C LEU A 4 3.68 15.12 -5.88
N ILE A 5 4.59 14.77 -4.97
CA ILE A 5 4.48 13.58 -4.12
C ILE A 5 4.26 14.02 -2.68
N THR A 6 3.09 13.72 -2.12
CA THR A 6 2.88 13.96 -0.69
C THR A 6 3.43 12.79 0.13
N GLY A 7 4.00 13.05 1.30
CA GLY A 7 4.70 12.00 2.07
C GLY A 7 6.00 11.55 1.39
N VAL A 8 6.66 12.46 0.69
CA VAL A 8 7.84 12.24 -0.15
C VAL A 8 9.04 11.66 0.62
N HIS A 9 9.11 11.89 1.92
CA HIS A 9 10.17 11.37 2.81
C HIS A 9 9.83 9.99 3.40
N GLY A 10 8.62 9.48 3.16
CA GLY A 10 8.20 8.14 3.57
C GLY A 10 8.87 7.01 2.77
N PHE A 11 8.59 5.76 3.17
CA PHE A 11 9.14 4.55 2.53
C PHE A 11 8.79 4.49 1.03
N VAL A 12 7.51 4.53 0.67
CA VAL A 12 7.06 4.46 -0.73
C VAL A 12 7.49 5.70 -1.49
N GLY A 13 7.35 6.91 -0.88
CA GLY A 13 7.76 8.18 -1.47
C GLY A 13 9.23 8.19 -1.88
N SER A 14 10.12 7.69 -1.02
CA SER A 14 11.56 7.63 -1.31
C SER A 14 11.90 6.72 -2.48
N ASN A 15 11.22 5.58 -2.62
CA ASN A 15 11.40 4.68 -3.75
C ASN A 15 10.83 5.26 -5.05
N LEU A 16 9.66 5.92 -4.99
CA LEU A 16 9.09 6.62 -6.14
C LEU A 16 9.97 7.79 -6.61
N VAL A 17 10.52 8.59 -5.70
CA VAL A 17 11.48 9.65 -6.06
C VAL A 17 12.65 9.05 -6.83
N LYS A 18 13.28 8.01 -6.30
CA LYS A 18 14.42 7.34 -6.96
C LYS A 18 14.08 6.79 -8.35
N TYR A 19 12.83 6.35 -8.53
CA TYR A 19 12.36 5.78 -9.80
C TYR A 19 12.01 6.87 -10.81
N LEU A 20 11.21 7.87 -10.41
CA LEU A 20 10.59 8.85 -11.31
C LEU A 20 11.46 10.06 -11.59
N SER A 21 12.40 10.44 -10.72
CA SER A 21 13.23 11.63 -10.88
C SER A 21 14.21 11.58 -12.07
N LYS A 22 14.37 10.40 -12.68
CA LYS A 22 15.20 10.23 -13.87
C LYS A 22 14.65 10.96 -15.11
N GLU A 23 13.34 11.08 -15.19
CA GLU A 23 12.63 11.63 -16.37
C GLU A 23 11.64 12.74 -16.00
N ASN A 24 11.48 13.03 -14.70
CA ASN A 24 10.49 13.96 -14.21
C ASN A 24 11.08 14.92 -13.18
N THR A 25 10.48 16.12 -13.06
CA THR A 25 10.76 17.04 -11.97
C THR A 25 9.86 16.69 -10.79
N ILE A 26 10.46 16.30 -9.67
CA ILE A 26 9.71 15.90 -8.47
C ILE A 26 9.66 17.06 -7.48
N TYR A 27 8.46 17.37 -7.02
CA TYR A 27 8.18 18.23 -5.88
C TYR A 27 7.64 17.39 -4.73
N GLY A 28 7.99 17.74 -3.52
CA GLY A 28 7.49 17.10 -2.31
C GLY A 28 6.44 17.96 -1.61
N LEU A 29 5.52 17.30 -0.88
CA LEU A 29 4.65 17.92 0.10
C LEU A 29 4.71 17.06 1.37
N ASP A 30 5.26 17.58 2.46
CA ASP A 30 5.47 16.79 3.68
C ASP A 30 5.41 17.70 4.92
N ILE A 31 5.34 17.07 6.09
CA ILE A 31 5.44 17.76 7.40
C ILE A 31 6.88 18.10 7.76
N VAL A 32 7.85 17.45 7.12
CA VAL A 32 9.28 17.71 7.23
C VAL A 32 9.83 18.08 5.86
N GLN A 33 10.81 18.98 5.83
CA GLN A 33 11.32 19.54 4.57
C GLN A 33 12.86 19.44 4.44
N PRO A 34 13.50 18.32 4.83
CA PRO A 34 14.92 18.17 4.59
C PRO A 34 15.18 18.12 3.08
N GLN A 35 16.36 18.56 2.67
CA GLN A 35 16.79 18.38 1.30
C GLN A 35 16.85 16.89 0.97
N LYS A 36 16.41 16.52 -0.23
CA LYS A 36 16.36 15.14 -0.68
C LYS A 36 16.77 15.05 -2.13
N ASP A 37 17.72 14.18 -2.42
CA ASP A 37 18.17 13.91 -3.78
C ASP A 37 17.00 13.48 -4.68
N GLY A 38 16.93 14.06 -5.88
CA GLY A 38 15.84 13.84 -6.83
C GLY A 38 14.55 14.63 -6.55
N VAL A 39 14.50 15.44 -5.49
CA VAL A 39 13.38 16.33 -5.17
C VAL A 39 13.83 17.77 -5.33
N LYS A 40 13.17 18.55 -6.19
CA LYS A 40 13.51 19.95 -6.48
C LYS A 40 13.22 20.86 -5.29
N LYS A 41 12.07 20.72 -4.66
CA LYS A 41 11.65 21.42 -3.44
C LYS A 41 10.60 20.58 -2.70
N THR A 42 10.67 20.56 -1.38
CA THR A 42 9.57 20.06 -0.53
C THR A 42 8.82 21.24 0.07
N PHE A 43 7.51 21.27 -0.12
CA PHE A 43 6.59 22.26 0.44
C PHE A 43 5.97 21.76 1.73
N SER A 44 5.55 22.68 2.60
CA SER A 44 4.70 22.39 3.74
C SER A 44 3.23 22.36 3.34
N TRP A 45 2.38 21.78 4.20
CA TRP A 45 0.93 21.78 4.01
C TRP A 45 0.32 23.19 4.09
N ASP A 46 0.99 24.13 4.78
CA ASP A 46 0.54 25.53 4.85
C ASP A 46 0.85 26.29 3.55
N GLU A 47 1.97 25.95 2.87
CA GLU A 47 2.29 26.52 1.56
C GLU A 47 1.28 26.11 0.50
N LEU A 48 0.65 24.91 0.61
CA LEU A 48 -0.39 24.47 -0.33
C LEU A 48 -1.60 25.40 -0.38
N GLU A 49 -1.90 26.09 0.73
CA GLU A 49 -3.04 27.02 0.86
C GLU A 49 -2.69 28.44 0.40
N GLN A 50 -1.41 28.75 0.21
CA GLN A 50 -0.98 30.09 -0.20
C GLN A 50 -1.14 30.27 -1.73
N PRO A 51 -1.75 31.37 -2.17
CA PRO A 51 -1.86 31.68 -3.58
C PRO A 51 -0.49 31.69 -4.28
N ASN A 52 -0.37 31.03 -5.41
CA ASN A 52 0.85 30.99 -6.25
C ASN A 52 2.11 30.43 -5.58
N ALA A 53 2.01 29.78 -4.41
CA ALA A 53 3.17 29.14 -3.77
C ALA A 53 3.61 27.88 -4.50
N MET A 54 2.66 27.16 -5.09
CA MET A 54 2.92 25.93 -5.82
C MET A 54 3.28 26.20 -7.28
N PRO A 55 4.26 25.50 -7.86
CA PRO A 55 4.51 25.55 -9.30
C PRO A 55 3.39 24.87 -10.09
N GLU A 56 3.43 24.97 -11.40
CA GLU A 56 2.56 24.15 -12.26
C GLU A 56 2.88 22.68 -12.04
N ILE A 57 1.85 21.92 -11.68
CA ILE A 57 1.92 20.48 -11.41
C ILE A 57 1.08 19.74 -12.45
N ASP A 58 1.64 18.70 -13.05
CA ASP A 58 0.96 17.85 -14.04
C ASP A 58 0.25 16.68 -13.37
N ALA A 59 0.86 16.10 -12.32
CA ALA A 59 0.34 14.93 -11.62
C ALA A 59 0.63 14.98 -10.12
N ILE A 60 -0.28 14.39 -9.33
CA ILE A 60 -0.14 14.27 -7.88
C ILE A 60 -0.13 12.79 -7.49
N ILE A 61 0.83 12.40 -6.65
CA ILE A 61 0.87 11.09 -6.00
C ILE A 61 0.69 11.30 -4.50
N HIS A 62 -0.47 10.93 -3.99
CA HIS A 62 -0.83 11.14 -2.59
C HIS A 62 -0.52 9.92 -1.73
N LEU A 63 0.63 9.98 -1.04
CA LEU A 63 1.11 8.95 -0.12
C LEU A 63 1.01 9.37 1.35
N ALA A 64 0.90 10.67 1.63
CA ALA A 64 0.83 11.17 2.99
C ALA A 64 -0.32 10.49 3.73
N GLY A 65 0.00 9.90 4.85
CA GLY A 65 -0.97 9.16 5.63
C GLY A 65 -0.31 8.48 6.83
N LYS A 66 -1.11 8.22 7.85
CA LYS A 66 -0.72 7.44 9.01
C LYS A 66 -0.99 5.97 8.72
N ALA A 67 0.06 5.18 8.56
CA ALA A 67 -0.02 3.72 8.44
C ALA A 67 -0.13 3.06 9.84
N HIS A 68 -0.18 1.73 9.88
CA HIS A 68 -0.26 0.97 11.11
C HIS A 68 0.74 1.45 12.17
N ASP A 69 0.19 1.90 13.30
CA ASP A 69 0.93 2.02 14.53
C ASP A 69 1.04 0.62 15.16
N THR A 70 2.17 -0.06 14.95
CA THR A 70 2.43 -1.40 15.51
C THR A 70 2.38 -1.41 17.04
N ARG A 71 2.45 -0.25 17.68
CA ARG A 71 2.37 -0.06 19.13
C ARG A 71 0.97 0.32 19.61
N ASN A 72 0.02 0.54 18.70
CA ASN A 72 -1.38 0.92 18.98
C ASN A 72 -1.54 2.14 19.92
N LYS A 73 -0.61 3.10 19.84
CA LYS A 73 -0.52 4.25 20.72
C LYS A 73 -1.30 5.48 20.22
N SER A 74 -1.71 5.47 18.96
CA SER A 74 -2.40 6.63 18.38
C SER A 74 -3.90 6.54 18.60
N ALA A 75 -4.49 7.64 19.01
CA ALA A 75 -5.94 7.77 19.10
C ALA A 75 -6.59 7.64 17.71
N ALA A 76 -7.82 7.15 17.64
CA ALA A 76 -8.52 6.88 16.39
C ALA A 76 -8.68 8.14 15.52
N ASP A 77 -8.98 9.28 16.15
CA ASP A 77 -9.18 10.58 15.51
C ASP A 77 -7.95 11.08 14.73
N VAL A 78 -6.73 10.71 15.18
CA VAL A 78 -5.50 11.06 14.47
C VAL A 78 -5.45 10.39 13.09
N TYR A 79 -5.96 9.16 12.97
CA TYR A 79 -6.04 8.48 11.67
C TYR A 79 -6.98 9.22 10.72
N PHE A 80 -8.15 9.65 11.19
CA PHE A 80 -9.10 10.40 10.36
C PHE A 80 -8.56 11.76 9.98
N LYS A 81 -7.98 12.51 10.94
CA LYS A 81 -7.38 13.81 10.66
C LYS A 81 -6.28 13.71 9.58
N VAL A 82 -5.42 12.70 9.66
CA VAL A 82 -4.30 12.55 8.73
C VAL A 82 -4.74 11.88 7.43
N ASN A 83 -5.39 10.71 7.48
CA ASN A 83 -5.69 9.94 6.27
C ASN A 83 -6.87 10.53 5.49
N THR A 84 -7.93 10.97 6.17
CA THR A 84 -9.08 11.58 5.50
C THR A 84 -8.87 13.07 5.26
N GLY A 85 -8.48 13.82 6.30
CA GLY A 85 -8.37 15.28 6.21
C GLY A 85 -7.31 15.76 5.22
N LEU A 86 -6.09 15.15 5.20
CA LEU A 86 -5.08 15.52 4.22
C LEU A 86 -5.48 15.10 2.79
N THR A 87 -6.20 13.99 2.65
CA THR A 87 -6.72 13.57 1.32
C THR A 87 -7.74 14.58 0.81
N GLN A 88 -8.67 15.04 1.63
CA GLN A 88 -9.63 16.08 1.26
C GLN A 88 -8.89 17.33 0.78
N LYS A 89 -7.97 17.84 1.58
CA LYS A 89 -7.19 19.04 1.27
C LYS A 89 -6.45 18.97 -0.07
N ILE A 90 -5.70 17.90 -0.32
CA ILE A 90 -4.92 17.79 -1.55
C ILE A 90 -5.80 17.45 -2.75
N PHE A 91 -6.91 16.73 -2.55
CA PHE A 91 -7.84 16.41 -3.62
C PHE A 91 -8.64 17.64 -4.07
N ASP A 92 -9.07 18.50 -3.13
CA ASP A 92 -9.71 19.78 -3.45
C ASP A 92 -8.76 20.69 -4.23
N TRP A 93 -7.48 20.76 -3.82
CA TRP A 93 -6.45 21.48 -4.57
C TRP A 93 -6.28 20.90 -6.00
N TYR A 94 -6.24 19.57 -6.12
CA TYR A 94 -6.18 18.90 -7.43
C TYR A 94 -7.37 19.28 -8.31
N MET A 95 -8.59 19.23 -7.76
CA MET A 95 -9.80 19.55 -8.51
C MET A 95 -9.85 21.01 -8.96
N ALA A 96 -9.32 21.93 -8.16
CA ALA A 96 -9.22 23.35 -8.49
C ALA A 96 -8.06 23.70 -9.46
N SER A 97 -7.01 22.88 -9.51
CA SER A 97 -5.83 23.13 -10.36
C SER A 97 -6.19 23.12 -11.84
N ALA A 98 -5.68 24.07 -12.62
CA ALA A 98 -5.83 24.11 -14.07
C ALA A 98 -4.87 23.13 -14.78
N THR A 99 -3.71 22.87 -14.20
CA THR A 99 -2.61 22.11 -14.83
C THR A 99 -2.59 20.64 -14.43
N ALA A 100 -2.90 20.30 -13.17
CA ALA A 100 -2.88 18.92 -12.71
C ALA A 100 -3.97 18.09 -13.39
N LYS A 101 -3.56 17.02 -14.09
CA LYS A 101 -4.46 16.14 -14.86
C LYS A 101 -4.59 14.74 -14.28
N LYS A 102 -3.61 14.29 -13.48
CA LYS A 102 -3.60 12.92 -12.92
C LYS A 102 -3.44 12.95 -11.40
N PHE A 103 -4.26 12.17 -10.71
CA PHE A 103 -4.22 12.01 -9.25
C PHE A 103 -4.15 10.54 -8.88
N VAL A 104 -3.07 10.14 -8.22
CA VAL A 104 -2.88 8.76 -7.72
C VAL A 104 -3.00 8.77 -6.20
N PHE A 105 -4.06 8.19 -5.67
CA PHE A 105 -4.29 8.06 -4.23
C PHE A 105 -3.87 6.68 -3.74
N PHE A 106 -3.02 6.64 -2.73
CA PHE A 106 -2.66 5.39 -2.06
C PHE A 106 -3.60 5.12 -0.88
N SER A 107 -4.59 4.30 -1.15
CA SER A 107 -5.44 3.68 -0.15
C SER A 107 -4.76 2.40 0.41
N THR A 108 -5.51 1.36 0.66
CA THR A 108 -5.04 0.07 1.17
C THR A 108 -6.07 -1.02 0.89
N ALA A 109 -5.64 -2.25 0.69
CA ALA A 109 -6.56 -3.40 0.63
C ALA A 109 -7.41 -3.53 1.92
N LYS A 110 -6.89 -3.08 3.07
CA LYS A 110 -7.62 -3.05 4.36
C LYS A 110 -8.77 -2.03 4.40
N ALA A 111 -8.81 -1.05 3.50
CA ALA A 111 -9.98 -0.17 3.34
C ALA A 111 -11.16 -0.94 2.73
N ALA A 112 -10.88 -1.91 1.84
CA ALA A 112 -11.90 -2.75 1.24
C ALA A 112 -12.38 -3.86 2.19
N ALA A 113 -11.45 -4.59 2.82
CA ALA A 113 -11.82 -5.68 3.74
C ALA A 113 -10.72 -5.96 4.78
N GLU A 114 -11.11 -6.24 6.02
CA GLU A 114 -10.16 -6.73 7.04
C GLU A 114 -9.82 -8.21 6.83
N CYS A 115 -10.80 -9.03 6.47
CA CYS A 115 -10.65 -10.44 6.18
C CYS A 115 -11.17 -10.74 4.77
N VAL A 116 -10.49 -11.63 4.07
CA VAL A 116 -10.83 -12.01 2.69
C VAL A 116 -11.02 -13.52 2.65
N PRO A 117 -12.26 -14.01 2.54
CA PRO A 117 -12.52 -15.46 2.50
C PRO A 117 -12.02 -16.12 1.21
N GLU A 118 -12.09 -15.41 0.08
CA GLU A 118 -11.64 -15.90 -1.22
C GLU A 118 -10.57 -14.97 -1.79
N ILE A 119 -10.86 -14.26 -2.88
CA ILE A 119 -9.98 -13.31 -3.54
C ILE A 119 -10.60 -11.93 -3.47
N LEU A 120 -9.87 -10.95 -2.96
CA LEU A 120 -10.31 -9.56 -2.93
C LEU A 120 -10.29 -8.97 -4.34
N LEU A 121 -11.48 -8.55 -4.79
CA LEU A 121 -11.68 -7.81 -6.03
C LEU A 121 -11.98 -6.34 -5.72
N GLU A 122 -12.01 -5.50 -6.75
CA GLU A 122 -12.22 -4.05 -6.59
C GLU A 122 -13.68 -3.68 -6.33
N ASP A 123 -14.64 -4.52 -6.71
CA ASP A 123 -16.08 -4.30 -6.63
C ASP A 123 -16.74 -4.78 -5.33
N VAL A 124 -15.93 -5.26 -4.38
CA VAL A 124 -16.45 -5.68 -3.08
C VAL A 124 -17.05 -4.50 -2.31
N THR A 125 -18.12 -4.75 -1.59
CA THR A 125 -18.67 -3.78 -0.62
C THR A 125 -17.64 -3.63 0.52
N PRO A 126 -17.14 -2.41 0.80
CA PRO A 126 -16.12 -2.21 1.81
C PRO A 126 -16.58 -2.61 3.21
N THR A 127 -15.75 -3.38 3.91
CA THR A 127 -15.96 -3.80 5.30
C THR A 127 -14.70 -3.62 6.14
N PRO A 128 -14.16 -2.37 6.23
CA PRO A 128 -12.96 -2.11 7.00
C PRO A 128 -13.18 -2.36 8.49
N LYS A 129 -12.11 -2.67 9.21
CA LYS A 129 -12.12 -2.74 10.69
C LYS A 129 -10.96 -1.93 11.26
N GLY A 130 -11.30 -1.08 12.20
CA GLY A 130 -10.35 -0.25 12.93
C GLY A 130 -9.96 1.05 12.19
N PRO A 131 -9.38 2.00 12.95
CA PRO A 131 -9.25 3.39 12.52
C PRO A 131 -8.45 3.58 11.22
N TYR A 132 -7.49 2.69 10.95
CA TYR A 132 -6.69 2.78 9.71
C TYR A 132 -7.53 2.49 8.47
N GLY A 133 -8.18 1.32 8.40
CA GLY A 133 -9.02 0.96 7.24
C GLY A 133 -10.20 1.92 7.10
N GLU A 134 -10.86 2.25 8.21
CA GLU A 134 -12.01 3.16 8.26
C GLU A 134 -11.66 4.59 7.79
N SER A 135 -10.50 5.12 8.18
CA SER A 135 -10.06 6.44 7.72
C SER A 135 -9.67 6.46 6.24
N LYS A 136 -9.11 5.35 5.74
CA LYS A 136 -8.77 5.23 4.31
C LYS A 136 -10.00 5.08 3.43
N ILE A 137 -11.01 4.29 3.84
CA ILE A 137 -12.25 4.20 3.06
C ILE A 137 -13.02 5.52 3.05
N LYS A 138 -13.04 6.27 4.16
CA LYS A 138 -13.64 7.62 4.17
C LYS A 138 -12.93 8.58 3.21
N ALA A 139 -11.63 8.44 3.03
CA ALA A 139 -10.89 9.21 2.03
C ALA A 139 -11.27 8.80 0.60
N GLU A 140 -11.42 7.48 0.33
CA GLU A 140 -11.93 7.02 -0.96
C GLU A 140 -13.35 7.52 -1.24
N GLU A 141 -14.25 7.43 -0.26
CA GLU A 141 -15.63 7.93 -0.37
C GLU A 141 -15.68 9.41 -0.75
N TYR A 142 -14.85 10.24 -0.11
CA TYR A 142 -14.75 11.66 -0.45
C TYR A 142 -14.35 11.89 -1.92
N ILE A 143 -13.35 11.17 -2.40
CA ILE A 143 -12.91 11.22 -3.79
C ILE A 143 -14.04 10.79 -4.73
N LEU A 144 -14.70 9.65 -4.43
CA LEU A 144 -15.77 9.10 -5.24
C LEU A 144 -16.99 10.01 -5.30
N ASP A 145 -17.39 10.64 -4.17
CA ASP A 145 -18.49 11.62 -4.12
C ASP A 145 -18.20 12.84 -5.02
N ALA A 146 -16.97 13.31 -5.02
CA ALA A 146 -16.58 14.43 -5.88
C ALA A 146 -16.57 14.03 -7.36
N LEU A 147 -16.18 12.80 -7.70
CA LEU A 147 -16.21 12.28 -9.07
C LEU A 147 -17.64 12.04 -9.56
N GLU A 148 -18.55 11.57 -8.70
CA GLU A 148 -19.97 11.43 -9.05
C GLU A 148 -20.59 12.77 -9.47
N LYS A 149 -20.24 13.85 -8.80
CA LYS A 149 -20.64 15.22 -9.19
C LYS A 149 -20.11 15.63 -10.56
N GLN A 150 -19.03 15.00 -11.04
CA GLN A 150 -18.44 15.17 -12.37
C GLN A 150 -18.98 14.16 -13.40
N GLY A 151 -19.93 13.30 -13.02
CA GLY A 151 -20.57 12.33 -13.90
C GLY A 151 -19.86 10.97 -14.01
N VAL A 152 -18.88 10.68 -13.13
CA VAL A 152 -18.22 9.37 -13.07
C VAL A 152 -18.92 8.50 -12.04
N SER A 153 -19.44 7.35 -12.44
CA SER A 153 -20.17 6.49 -11.52
C SER A 153 -19.23 5.68 -10.63
N ARG A 154 -19.62 5.46 -9.35
CA ARG A 154 -18.88 4.59 -8.43
C ARG A 154 -18.72 3.17 -8.99
N LYS A 155 -19.75 2.68 -9.71
CA LYS A 155 -19.72 1.37 -10.36
C LYS A 155 -18.64 1.30 -11.44
N SER A 156 -18.47 2.35 -12.25
CA SER A 156 -17.39 2.41 -13.24
C SER A 156 -16.02 2.38 -12.57
N MET A 157 -15.83 3.14 -11.49
CA MET A 157 -14.55 3.17 -10.73
C MET A 157 -14.19 1.82 -10.13
N SER A 158 -15.15 1.06 -9.59
CA SER A 158 -14.93 -0.22 -8.93
C SER A 158 -15.04 -1.44 -9.85
N SER A 159 -15.60 -1.31 -11.06
CA SER A 159 -15.79 -2.43 -12.00
C SER A 159 -14.45 -3.19 -12.22
N ILE A 160 -14.51 -4.51 -12.20
CA ILE A 160 -13.37 -5.41 -12.50
C ILE A 160 -12.86 -5.20 -13.95
N VAL A 161 -13.76 -4.83 -14.85
CA VAL A 161 -13.39 -4.38 -16.19
C VAL A 161 -13.20 -2.86 -16.12
N PRO A 162 -12.05 -2.32 -16.57
CA PRO A 162 -11.85 -0.90 -16.60
C PRO A 162 -12.98 -0.20 -17.34
N GLY A 163 -13.61 0.76 -16.67
CA GLY A 163 -14.73 1.53 -17.22
C GLY A 163 -14.29 2.50 -18.31
N THR A 164 -15.26 3.00 -19.07
CA THR A 164 -15.04 4.03 -20.10
C THR A 164 -15.44 5.43 -19.64
N ASP A 165 -15.96 5.54 -18.41
CA ASP A 165 -16.38 6.84 -17.87
C ASP A 165 -15.13 7.69 -17.58
N CYS A 166 -15.01 8.81 -18.30
CA CYS A 166 -14.00 9.81 -18.06
C CYS A 166 -14.62 11.01 -17.33
N PRO A 167 -13.92 11.60 -16.35
CA PRO A 167 -14.36 12.84 -15.74
C PRO A 167 -14.51 13.95 -16.81
N LYS A 168 -15.63 14.68 -16.78
CA LYS A 168 -15.93 15.76 -17.74
C LYS A 168 -14.88 16.87 -17.78
N ASN A 169 -14.10 17.02 -16.72
CA ASN A 169 -13.05 18.02 -16.61
C ASN A 169 -11.67 17.55 -17.12
N GLY A 170 -11.57 16.37 -17.72
CA GLY A 170 -10.32 15.81 -18.24
C GLY A 170 -9.29 15.52 -17.14
N LYS A 171 -9.75 15.13 -15.94
CA LYS A 171 -8.91 14.82 -14.78
C LYS A 171 -9.03 13.35 -14.42
N ASP A 172 -7.93 12.61 -14.48
CA ASP A 172 -7.88 11.18 -14.18
C ASP A 172 -7.57 10.92 -12.71
N VAL A 173 -8.28 9.97 -12.12
CA VAL A 173 -8.14 9.59 -10.71
C VAL A 173 -7.94 8.09 -10.57
N TYR A 174 -6.85 7.72 -9.91
CA TYR A 174 -6.46 6.34 -9.64
C TYR A 174 -6.40 6.10 -8.14
N ILE A 175 -7.23 5.20 -7.64
CA ILE A 175 -7.23 4.78 -6.23
C ILE A 175 -6.53 3.43 -6.15
N PHE A 176 -5.31 3.42 -5.65
CA PHE A 176 -4.55 2.19 -5.45
C PHE A 176 -4.83 1.60 -4.07
N ARG A 177 -5.18 0.31 -4.02
CA ARG A 177 -5.38 -0.48 -2.80
C ARG A 177 -4.27 -1.53 -2.66
N PRO A 178 -3.07 -1.13 -2.25
CA PRO A 178 -1.98 -2.07 -2.08
C PRO A 178 -2.22 -3.03 -0.92
N CYS A 179 -1.75 -4.27 -1.09
CA CYS A 179 -1.50 -5.20 -0.01
C CYS A 179 -0.28 -4.76 0.81
N MET A 180 0.34 -5.64 1.58
CA MET A 180 1.52 -5.30 2.37
C MET A 180 2.70 -4.95 1.45
N ILE A 181 3.02 -3.65 1.36
CA ILE A 181 4.14 -3.17 0.55
C ILE A 181 5.46 -3.53 1.24
N HIS A 182 6.42 -4.04 0.46
CA HIS A 182 7.78 -4.30 0.90
C HIS A 182 8.80 -3.77 -0.10
N GLY A 183 10.03 -3.60 0.34
CA GLY A 183 11.12 -3.07 -0.46
C GLY A 183 12.20 -2.38 0.39
N PRO A 184 13.21 -1.77 -0.24
CA PRO A 184 14.25 -1.02 0.47
C PRO A 184 13.67 0.09 1.35
N GLY A 185 14.05 0.11 2.64
CA GLY A 185 13.56 1.09 3.61
C GLY A 185 12.25 0.73 4.31
N ASN A 186 11.69 -0.46 4.07
CA ASN A 186 10.50 -0.92 4.79
C ASN A 186 10.77 -1.08 6.30
N LYS A 187 9.80 -0.67 7.14
CA LYS A 187 9.84 -0.78 8.61
C LYS A 187 8.59 -1.47 9.18
N GLY A 188 7.97 -2.37 8.41
CA GLY A 188 6.70 -3.03 8.77
C GLY A 188 6.86 -4.41 9.40
N ASN A 189 5.76 -5.20 9.35
CA ASN A 189 5.67 -6.55 9.92
C ASN A 189 6.69 -7.54 9.34
N LEU A 190 7.13 -7.33 8.08
CA LEU A 190 8.17 -8.16 7.47
C LEU A 190 9.50 -8.07 8.23
N ASN A 191 9.86 -6.89 8.73
CA ASN A 191 11.06 -6.71 9.56
C ASN A 191 10.97 -7.46 10.89
N LEU A 192 9.76 -7.54 11.49
CA LEU A 192 9.57 -8.29 12.73
C LEU A 192 9.77 -9.79 12.48
N LEU A 193 9.21 -10.32 11.40
CA LEU A 193 9.40 -11.71 11.01
C LEU A 193 10.87 -11.99 10.68
N TYR A 194 11.51 -11.13 9.90
CA TYR A 194 12.93 -11.19 9.61
C TYR A 194 13.77 -11.24 10.89
N GLY A 195 13.48 -10.38 11.87
CA GLY A 195 14.19 -10.32 13.15
C GLY A 195 14.08 -11.62 13.98
N VAL A 196 12.99 -12.37 13.84
CA VAL A 196 12.83 -13.69 14.49
C VAL A 196 13.57 -14.77 13.70
N VAL A 197 13.35 -14.84 12.41
CA VAL A 197 13.90 -15.89 11.53
C VAL A 197 15.42 -15.77 11.39
N SER A 198 15.96 -14.56 11.30
CA SER A 198 17.42 -14.32 11.20
C SER A 198 18.19 -14.79 12.42
N LYS A 199 17.55 -14.86 13.58
CA LYS A 199 18.13 -15.43 14.83
C LYS A 199 18.08 -16.95 14.89
N GLY A 200 17.54 -17.62 13.86
CA GLY A 200 17.42 -19.07 13.82
C GLY A 200 16.29 -19.64 14.73
N ILE A 201 15.36 -18.79 15.18
CA ILE A 201 14.23 -19.23 16.01
C ILE A 201 13.29 -20.07 15.14
N PRO A 202 12.97 -21.34 15.54
CA PRO A 202 12.08 -22.18 14.77
C PRO A 202 10.68 -21.59 14.67
N TRP A 203 10.05 -21.77 13.50
CA TRP A 203 8.67 -21.34 13.26
C TRP A 203 7.68 -22.44 13.65
N PRO A 204 6.86 -22.27 14.70
CA PRO A 204 6.02 -23.36 15.23
C PRO A 204 4.67 -23.51 14.49
N LEU A 205 4.32 -22.57 13.60
CA LEU A 205 3.02 -22.54 12.92
C LEU A 205 3.08 -23.15 11.50
N GLY A 206 4.04 -24.02 11.22
CA GLY A 206 4.22 -24.63 9.91
C GLY A 206 3.07 -25.53 9.41
N ALA A 207 2.18 -25.98 10.31
CA ALA A 207 0.97 -26.70 9.93
C ALA A 207 -0.15 -25.79 9.36
N PHE A 208 -0.01 -24.47 9.47
CA PHE A 208 -0.98 -23.52 8.93
C PHE A 208 -0.56 -23.11 7.51
N GLU A 209 -1.34 -23.56 6.54
CA GLU A 209 -1.16 -23.20 5.14
C GLU A 209 -2.05 -22.00 4.83
N ASN A 210 -1.48 -20.82 4.86
CA ASN A 210 -2.14 -19.58 4.47
C ASN A 210 -1.60 -19.09 3.12
N ARG A 211 -2.33 -18.18 2.50
CA ARG A 211 -1.93 -17.49 1.26
C ARG A 211 -2.10 -16.00 1.44
N ARG A 212 -1.06 -15.23 1.13
CA ARG A 212 -1.08 -13.77 1.28
C ARG A 212 -0.45 -13.12 0.06
N THR A 213 -1.13 -12.11 -0.45
CA THR A 213 -0.57 -11.23 -1.47
C THR A 213 0.30 -10.17 -0.82
N PHE A 214 1.51 -10.01 -1.33
CA PHE A 214 2.43 -8.94 -1.01
C PHE A 214 2.50 -7.97 -2.19
N THR A 215 3.13 -6.83 -1.99
CA THR A 215 3.30 -5.84 -3.07
C THR A 215 4.72 -5.32 -3.03
N SER A 216 5.54 -5.66 -4.02
CA SER A 216 6.87 -5.10 -4.12
C SER A 216 6.82 -3.62 -4.49
N VAL A 217 7.68 -2.81 -3.89
CA VAL A 217 7.72 -1.38 -4.17
C VAL A 217 8.15 -1.10 -5.62
N GLU A 218 8.91 -2.00 -6.24
CA GLU A 218 9.28 -1.94 -7.65
C GLU A 218 8.05 -2.05 -8.56
N ASN A 219 7.14 -2.98 -8.26
CA ASN A 219 5.88 -3.13 -8.99
C ASN A 219 4.93 -1.94 -8.77
N ILE A 220 4.96 -1.34 -7.56
CA ILE A 220 4.28 -0.06 -7.29
C ILE A 220 4.84 1.05 -8.18
N CYS A 221 6.17 1.21 -8.23
CA CYS A 221 6.81 2.24 -9.06
C CYS A 221 6.48 2.04 -10.54
N PHE A 222 6.51 0.81 -11.02
CA PHE A 222 6.12 0.47 -12.39
C PHE A 222 4.66 0.84 -12.68
N ALA A 223 3.72 0.45 -11.81
CA ALA A 223 2.30 0.75 -12.00
C ALA A 223 2.00 2.25 -11.93
N VAL A 224 2.62 2.97 -10.99
CA VAL A 224 2.50 4.44 -10.91
C VAL A 224 3.00 5.07 -12.21
N ASN A 225 4.18 4.69 -12.69
CA ASN A 225 4.68 5.21 -13.97
C ASN A 225 3.73 4.90 -15.12
N GLY A 226 3.18 3.69 -15.16
CA GLY A 226 2.21 3.29 -16.18
C GLY A 226 0.98 4.19 -16.21
N VAL A 227 0.32 4.44 -15.07
CA VAL A 227 -0.86 5.32 -15.02
C VAL A 227 -0.51 6.79 -15.29
N LEU A 228 0.74 7.21 -15.05
CA LEU A 228 1.18 8.57 -15.37
C LEU A 228 1.44 8.76 -16.86
N THR A 229 1.96 7.75 -17.56
CA THR A 229 2.47 7.88 -18.95
C THR A 229 1.56 7.29 -20.02
N GLN A 230 0.62 6.42 -19.63
CA GLN A 230 -0.30 5.76 -20.55
C GLN A 230 -1.73 6.30 -20.38
N ASP A 231 -2.59 5.99 -21.33
CA ASP A 231 -4.05 6.24 -21.26
C ASP A 231 -4.70 5.09 -20.50
N VAL A 232 -4.64 5.17 -19.18
CA VAL A 232 -5.24 4.19 -18.27
C VAL A 232 -6.54 4.76 -17.74
N PRO A 233 -7.66 4.02 -17.80
CA PRO A 233 -8.94 4.50 -17.26
C PRO A 233 -8.87 4.83 -15.77
N SER A 234 -9.54 5.92 -15.36
CA SER A 234 -9.76 6.23 -13.94
C SER A 234 -10.41 5.05 -13.23
N GLY A 235 -10.01 4.76 -12.00
CA GLY A 235 -10.56 3.61 -11.29
C GLY A 235 -9.90 3.28 -9.96
N ILE A 236 -10.54 2.35 -9.24
CA ILE A 236 -9.98 1.67 -8.09
C ILE A 236 -9.18 0.48 -8.61
N TYR A 237 -7.97 0.28 -8.13
CA TYR A 237 -7.06 -0.78 -8.54
C TYR A 237 -6.42 -1.46 -7.33
N ASN A 238 -6.69 -2.75 -7.15
CA ASN A 238 -5.96 -3.53 -6.19
C ASN A 238 -4.52 -3.74 -6.66
N MET A 239 -3.57 -3.60 -5.74
CA MET A 239 -2.15 -3.72 -6.03
C MET A 239 -1.56 -4.88 -5.25
N GLY A 240 -0.98 -5.83 -5.98
CA GLY A 240 -0.30 -7.00 -5.43
C GLY A 240 0.65 -7.60 -6.46
N ASP A 241 1.64 -8.34 -5.98
CA ASP A 241 2.48 -9.17 -6.83
C ASP A 241 1.66 -10.33 -7.42
N ASP A 242 2.15 -10.97 -8.46
CA ASP A 242 1.37 -11.96 -9.20
C ASP A 242 1.11 -13.24 -8.41
N GLU A 243 2.00 -13.56 -7.46
CA GLU A 243 1.91 -14.78 -6.67
C GLU A 243 1.60 -14.47 -5.20
N ALA A 244 0.60 -15.15 -4.65
CA ALA A 244 0.37 -15.16 -3.21
C ALA A 244 1.27 -16.21 -2.55
N LEU A 245 1.96 -15.82 -1.47
CA LEU A 245 2.88 -16.68 -0.73
C LEU A 245 2.32 -17.02 0.65
N SER A 246 2.66 -18.22 1.14
CA SER A 246 2.41 -18.62 2.51
C SER A 246 3.46 -18.02 3.47
N THR A 247 3.14 -18.00 4.75
CA THR A 247 4.13 -17.61 5.77
C THR A 247 5.33 -18.57 5.78
N ASN A 248 5.11 -19.85 5.48
CA ASN A 248 6.18 -20.84 5.37
C ASN A 248 7.13 -20.50 4.21
N GLU A 249 6.58 -20.25 3.01
CA GLU A 249 7.37 -19.82 1.85
C GLU A 249 8.13 -18.51 2.12
N LEU A 250 7.51 -17.57 2.83
CA LEU A 250 8.19 -16.32 3.22
C LEU A 250 9.40 -16.59 4.12
N ILE A 251 9.27 -17.50 5.09
CA ILE A 251 10.38 -17.93 5.97
C ILE A 251 11.48 -18.63 5.17
N GLU A 252 11.09 -19.48 4.22
CA GLU A 252 12.05 -20.13 3.32
C GLU A 252 12.84 -19.09 2.51
N VAL A 253 12.16 -18.08 1.93
CA VAL A 253 12.82 -16.98 1.20
C VAL A 253 13.78 -16.20 2.10
N ILE A 254 13.39 -15.92 3.35
CA ILE A 254 14.27 -15.24 4.31
C ILE A 254 15.54 -16.08 4.58
N CYS A 255 15.35 -17.36 4.89
CA CYS A 255 16.47 -18.26 5.19
C CYS A 255 17.37 -18.47 3.96
N GLU A 256 16.79 -18.68 2.79
CA GLU A 256 17.53 -18.84 1.53
C GLU A 256 18.40 -17.59 1.24
N THR A 257 17.84 -16.39 1.40
CA THR A 257 18.56 -15.15 1.18
C THR A 257 19.72 -14.96 2.18
N LEU A 258 19.56 -15.49 3.40
CA LEU A 258 20.61 -15.43 4.45
C LEU A 258 21.60 -16.60 4.40
N GLY A 259 21.46 -17.53 3.44
CA GLY A 259 22.28 -18.75 3.40
C GLY A 259 22.05 -19.69 4.59
N LYS A 260 20.85 -19.68 5.19
CA LYS A 260 20.47 -20.46 6.38
C LYS A 260 19.43 -21.53 6.02
N LYS A 261 19.34 -22.58 6.84
CA LYS A 261 18.28 -23.57 6.75
C LYS A 261 17.02 -23.10 7.48
N ALA A 262 15.86 -23.24 6.84
CA ALA A 262 14.58 -22.92 7.46
C ALA A 262 14.20 -24.00 8.49
N HIS A 263 13.88 -23.58 9.71
CA HIS A 263 13.38 -24.46 10.79
C HIS A 263 11.89 -24.26 10.96
N ILE A 264 11.08 -24.96 10.16
CA ILE A 264 9.60 -24.88 10.17
C ILE A 264 9.04 -26.14 10.84
N TRP A 265 8.46 -25.96 12.03
CA TRP A 265 7.84 -27.05 12.79
C TRP A 265 6.35 -27.12 12.47
N ARG A 266 5.89 -28.31 12.06
CA ARG A 266 4.48 -28.57 11.76
C ARG A 266 3.73 -29.09 12.98
N ILE A 267 3.64 -28.26 14.04
CA ILE A 267 2.89 -28.59 15.25
C ILE A 267 1.39 -28.61 14.92
N PRO A 268 0.62 -29.63 15.40
CA PRO A 268 -0.80 -29.73 15.10
C PRO A 268 -1.59 -28.45 15.45
N LYS A 269 -2.48 -28.04 14.55
CA LYS A 269 -3.27 -26.80 14.68
C LYS A 269 -4.04 -26.72 16.02
N GLY A 270 -4.65 -27.85 16.45
CA GLY A 270 -5.39 -27.92 17.72
C GLY A 270 -4.53 -27.59 18.94
N PHE A 271 -3.29 -28.11 18.98
CA PHE A 271 -2.35 -27.83 20.06
C PHE A 271 -1.95 -26.34 20.07
N MET A 272 -1.58 -25.78 18.91
CA MET A 272 -1.21 -24.37 18.82
C MET A 272 -2.37 -23.43 19.17
N ASN A 273 -3.61 -23.79 18.81
CA ASN A 273 -4.81 -23.04 19.24
C ASN A 273 -4.97 -23.05 20.79
N GLY A 274 -4.68 -24.18 21.43
CA GLY A 274 -4.65 -24.29 22.89
C GLY A 274 -3.57 -23.37 23.51
N VAL A 275 -2.35 -23.44 22.99
CA VAL A 275 -1.23 -22.57 23.42
C VAL A 275 -1.59 -21.09 23.27
N ALA A 276 -2.19 -20.69 22.13
CA ALA A 276 -2.60 -19.31 21.92
C ALA A 276 -3.69 -18.85 22.90
N LYS A 277 -4.65 -19.72 23.26
CA LYS A 277 -5.68 -19.42 24.29
C LYS A 277 -5.05 -19.17 25.65
N VAL A 278 -4.15 -20.06 26.08
CA VAL A 278 -3.41 -19.90 27.35
C VAL A 278 -2.53 -18.64 27.29
N GLY A 279 -1.87 -18.40 26.17
CA GLY A 279 -1.08 -17.19 25.94
C GLY A 279 -1.91 -15.91 26.01
N GLY A 280 -3.15 -15.93 25.53
CA GLY A 280 -4.11 -14.82 25.71
C GLY A 280 -4.45 -14.54 27.16
N TRP A 281 -4.67 -15.59 27.96
CA TRP A 281 -4.95 -15.47 29.39
C TRP A 281 -3.74 -14.94 30.18
N LEU A 282 -2.53 -15.39 29.83
CA LEU A 282 -1.27 -14.96 30.47
C LEU A 282 -0.64 -13.69 29.85
N HIS A 283 -1.32 -13.01 28.92
CA HIS A 283 -0.81 -11.84 28.19
C HIS A 283 0.52 -12.09 27.46
N LEU A 284 0.76 -13.33 27.02
CA LEU A 284 1.97 -13.70 26.27
C LEU A 284 1.96 -13.18 24.83
N PRO A 285 3.14 -13.12 24.17
CA PRO A 285 3.25 -12.65 22.78
C PRO A 285 2.39 -13.42 21.77
N LEU A 286 2.19 -14.72 21.94
CA LEU A 286 1.29 -15.53 21.11
C LEU A 286 -0.09 -15.60 21.78
N ASN A 287 -1.07 -14.94 21.19
CA ASN A 287 -2.46 -14.94 21.61
C ASN A 287 -3.38 -15.22 20.41
N PRO A 288 -4.69 -15.49 20.59
CA PRO A 288 -5.60 -15.86 19.52
C PRO A 288 -5.64 -14.84 18.37
N LEU A 289 -5.67 -13.55 18.70
CA LEU A 289 -5.69 -12.45 17.70
C LEU A 289 -4.41 -12.43 16.83
N ARG A 290 -3.24 -12.54 17.45
CA ARG A 290 -1.96 -12.58 16.72
C ARG A 290 -1.85 -13.86 15.90
N MET A 291 -2.29 -14.98 16.45
CA MET A 291 -2.28 -16.23 15.73
C MET A 291 -3.18 -16.18 14.50
N GLN A 292 -4.41 -15.65 14.61
CA GLN A 292 -5.28 -15.42 13.48
C GLN A 292 -4.58 -14.58 12.40
N LYS A 293 -3.99 -13.44 12.77
CA LYS A 293 -3.28 -12.56 11.83
C LYS A 293 -2.06 -13.21 11.16
N LEU A 294 -1.44 -14.20 11.81
CA LEU A 294 -0.29 -14.91 11.25
C LEU A 294 -0.70 -16.06 10.30
N THR A 295 -1.92 -16.57 10.45
CA THR A 295 -2.40 -17.79 9.77
C THR A 295 -3.58 -17.54 8.82
N GLU A 296 -4.14 -16.33 8.77
CA GLU A 296 -5.25 -16.00 7.87
C GLU A 296 -4.81 -15.88 6.42
N ASN A 297 -5.73 -16.20 5.53
CA ASN A 297 -5.59 -15.90 4.10
C ASN A 297 -5.88 -14.41 3.83
N TYR A 298 -5.13 -13.84 2.91
CA TYR A 298 -5.40 -12.51 2.39
C TYR A 298 -4.90 -12.41 0.95
N VAL A 299 -5.69 -12.86 0.01
CA VAL A 299 -5.34 -12.85 -1.42
C VAL A 299 -6.12 -11.75 -2.10
N SER A 300 -5.43 -10.93 -2.89
CA SER A 300 -6.02 -9.83 -3.66
C SER A 300 -5.67 -10.01 -5.14
N SER A 301 -6.65 -9.76 -6.01
CA SER A 301 -6.44 -9.79 -7.45
C SER A 301 -5.74 -8.52 -7.94
N ASN A 302 -4.80 -8.66 -8.84
CA ASN A 302 -4.17 -7.56 -9.58
C ASN A 302 -4.57 -7.56 -11.07
N ALA A 303 -5.60 -8.35 -11.43
CA ALA A 303 -5.98 -8.56 -12.83
C ALA A 303 -6.44 -7.27 -13.51
N LYS A 304 -7.16 -6.39 -12.79
CA LYS A 304 -7.66 -5.13 -13.32
C LYS A 304 -6.54 -4.18 -13.70
N ILE A 305 -5.57 -3.97 -12.82
CA ILE A 305 -4.44 -3.06 -13.11
C ILE A 305 -3.56 -3.63 -14.24
N LYS A 306 -3.30 -4.94 -14.27
CA LYS A 306 -2.56 -5.56 -15.37
C LYS A 306 -3.25 -5.37 -16.70
N LYS A 307 -4.57 -5.59 -16.75
CA LYS A 307 -5.36 -5.36 -17.96
C LYS A 307 -5.31 -3.89 -18.41
N ALA A 308 -5.44 -2.97 -17.47
CA ALA A 308 -5.39 -1.54 -17.75
C ALA A 308 -4.03 -1.06 -18.26
N LEU A 309 -2.94 -1.67 -17.78
CA LEU A 309 -1.58 -1.41 -18.25
C LEU A 309 -1.16 -2.23 -19.48
N GLY A 310 -2.03 -3.12 -19.99
CA GLY A 310 -1.70 -3.98 -21.13
C GLY A 310 -0.61 -5.02 -20.87
N ILE A 311 -0.40 -5.42 -19.62
CA ILE A 311 0.64 -6.38 -19.23
C ILE A 311 0.05 -7.73 -18.79
N LYS A 312 0.83 -8.80 -18.98
CA LYS A 312 0.48 -10.15 -18.49
C LYS A 312 1.00 -10.39 -17.07
N LYS A 313 2.19 -9.88 -16.76
CA LYS A 313 2.86 -10.03 -15.46
C LYS A 313 3.55 -8.74 -15.08
N PHE A 314 3.69 -8.51 -13.78
CA PHE A 314 4.53 -7.46 -13.25
C PHE A 314 6.03 -7.77 -13.48
N PRO A 315 6.91 -6.73 -13.54
CA PRO A 315 8.34 -6.91 -13.79
C PRO A 315 9.08 -7.75 -12.75
N VAL A 316 8.59 -7.74 -11.50
CA VAL A 316 9.23 -8.42 -10.37
C VAL A 316 8.26 -9.47 -9.81
N ASP A 317 8.67 -10.74 -9.77
CA ASP A 317 7.91 -11.78 -9.08
C ASP A 317 8.01 -11.67 -7.55
N ALA A 318 7.03 -12.24 -6.84
CA ALA A 318 6.91 -12.07 -5.39
C ALA A 318 8.15 -12.58 -4.63
N ARG A 319 8.74 -13.72 -5.03
CA ARG A 319 9.93 -14.27 -4.36
C ARG A 319 11.16 -13.41 -4.63
N GLN A 320 11.34 -12.93 -5.85
CA GLN A 320 12.45 -12.06 -6.23
C GLN A 320 12.40 -10.72 -5.48
N GLY A 321 11.24 -10.06 -5.44
CA GLY A 321 11.04 -8.81 -4.71
C GLY A 321 11.31 -8.97 -3.21
N LEU A 322 10.86 -10.08 -2.61
CA LEU A 322 11.15 -10.39 -1.22
C LEU A 322 12.65 -10.61 -0.96
N LYS A 323 13.35 -11.38 -1.82
CA LYS A 323 14.81 -11.56 -1.71
C LYS A 323 15.55 -10.23 -1.74
N GLN A 324 15.21 -9.34 -2.66
CA GLN A 324 15.79 -7.99 -2.74
C GLN A 324 15.54 -7.19 -1.45
N THR A 325 14.32 -7.26 -0.92
CA THR A 325 13.97 -6.58 0.34
C THR A 325 14.78 -7.12 1.52
N ILE A 326 14.88 -8.45 1.66
CA ILE A 326 15.59 -9.11 2.76
C ILE A 326 17.09 -8.85 2.67
N ALA A 327 17.67 -8.85 1.46
CA ALA A 327 19.07 -8.48 1.26
C ALA A 327 19.36 -7.04 1.72
N CYS A 328 18.40 -6.12 1.62
CA CYS A 328 18.53 -4.77 2.17
C CYS A 328 18.49 -4.76 3.71
N PHE A 329 17.69 -5.63 4.35
CA PHE A 329 17.67 -5.75 5.82
C PHE A 329 18.97 -6.31 6.39
N ALA A 330 19.60 -7.24 5.67
CA ALA A 330 20.86 -7.84 6.09
C ALA A 330 22.08 -6.86 6.06
N LYS A 331 21.93 -5.73 5.35
CA LYS A 331 22.96 -4.68 5.24
C LYS A 331 22.79 -3.56 6.27
N GLN A 332 21.68 -3.52 7.00
CA GLN A 332 21.38 -2.58 8.08
C GLN A 332 21.81 -3.15 9.44
#